data_46dfe07c57988a05c03489457a70bf48
#
_entry.id   46dfe07c57988a05c03489457a70bf48
#
_cell.length_a   1.000
_cell.length_b   1.000
_cell.length_c   1.000
_cell.angle_alpha   90.00
_cell.angle_beta   90.00
_cell.angle_gamma   90.00
#
_symmetry.space_group_name_H-M   'P 1'
#
loop_
_entity.id
_entity.type
_entity.pdbx_description
1 polymer ?
#
loop_
_entity_poly.entity_id
_entity_poly.type
_entity_poly.pdbx_seq_one_letter_code
_entity_poly.pdbx_strand_id
1 'polypeptide(L)'
;MAILDHVINIDPFWDDEYLYLDYQEEAFNNPLDTERWLKMGYRCNFVGAMCDMRKLQPSWNYKFVNHFTDLGWKDVGTSYYRMATGTILPTHQDIYKKYVELFDLQGKEHTIRRAIVFLEDWQSGHYLELKGQPVTGWKKGFTPIWAYDAPHMAANIGARPRYTLQITGHV
;
A
#
# COMPACT_ATOMS: atom_id res chain seq x y z
N MET A 1 15.88 -4.75 -16.77
CA MET A 1 14.96 -3.77 -17.37
C MET A 1 13.94 -3.35 -16.32
N ALA A 2 13.77 -2.06 -16.08
CA ALA A 2 12.96 -1.55 -14.97
C ALA A 2 11.48 -1.92 -15.16
N ILE A 3 10.97 -2.71 -14.26
CA ILE A 3 9.63 -3.28 -14.29
C ILE A 3 8.69 -2.54 -13.31
N LEU A 4 9.26 -1.72 -12.45
CA LEU A 4 8.52 -0.72 -11.69
C LEU A 4 8.24 0.47 -12.61
N ASP A 5 6.99 0.91 -12.68
CA ASP A 5 6.62 2.06 -13.53
C ASP A 5 7.42 3.30 -13.12
N HIS A 6 7.62 3.46 -11.82
CA HIS A 6 8.46 4.50 -11.25
C HIS A 6 8.86 4.18 -9.80
N VAL A 7 10.04 4.62 -9.38
CA VAL A 7 10.50 4.55 -7.98
C VAL A 7 11.03 5.90 -7.58
N ILE A 8 10.61 6.39 -6.42
CA ILE A 8 11.23 7.55 -5.78
C ILE A 8 11.77 7.14 -4.41
N ASN A 9 12.71 7.90 -3.89
CA ASN A 9 13.18 7.78 -2.52
C ASN A 9 12.84 9.08 -1.79
N ILE A 10 12.10 8.98 -0.70
CA ILE A 10 11.72 10.12 0.12
C ILE A 10 12.64 10.13 1.33
N ASP A 11 13.38 11.21 1.51
CA ASP A 11 14.23 11.37 2.68
C ASP A 11 13.36 11.30 3.94
N PRO A 12 13.67 10.39 4.89
CA PRO A 12 12.85 10.22 6.07
C PRO A 12 12.77 11.47 6.95
N PHE A 13 11.60 12.05 7.05
CA PHE A 13 11.29 13.20 7.91
C PHE A 13 10.33 12.85 9.06
N TRP A 14 9.82 11.61 9.09
CA TRP A 14 8.84 11.12 10.06
C TRP A 14 9.52 10.41 11.22
N ASP A 15 8.84 10.44 12.35
CA ASP A 15 9.16 9.72 13.57
C ASP A 15 8.26 8.47 13.74
N ASP A 16 8.16 7.95 14.94
CA ASP A 16 7.47 6.71 15.27
C ASP A 16 5.96 6.89 15.55
N GLU A 17 5.35 8.04 15.29
CA GLU A 17 3.91 8.26 15.53
C GLU A 17 3.03 7.20 14.87
N TYR A 18 3.44 6.68 13.69
CA TYR A 18 2.70 5.64 12.97
C TYR A 18 2.57 4.33 13.75
N LEU A 19 3.46 4.03 14.71
CA LEU A 19 3.38 2.82 15.54
C LEU A 19 2.21 2.84 16.51
N TYR A 20 1.72 4.02 16.87
CA TYR A 20 0.69 4.24 17.89
C TYR A 20 -0.70 4.52 17.31
N LEU A 21 -0.87 4.36 16.00
CA LEU A 21 -2.17 4.49 15.36
C LEU A 21 -3.09 3.32 15.71
N ASP A 22 -4.39 3.56 15.66
CA ASP A 22 -5.41 2.55 15.91
C ASP A 22 -5.61 1.66 14.67
N TYR A 23 -4.78 0.63 14.52
CA TYR A 23 -4.85 -0.33 13.43
C TYR A 23 -5.98 -1.34 13.68
N GLN A 24 -6.98 -1.32 12.81
CA GLN A 24 -8.09 -2.27 12.81
C GLN A 24 -7.93 -3.29 11.68
N GLU A 25 -8.11 -4.56 11.99
CA GLU A 25 -8.07 -5.61 10.98
C GLU A 25 -9.31 -5.54 10.09
N GLU A 26 -9.07 -5.57 8.79
CA GLU A 26 -10.11 -5.62 7.76
C GLU A 26 -9.87 -6.81 6.83
N ALA A 27 -10.92 -7.55 6.52
CA ALA A 27 -10.86 -8.61 5.52
C ALA A 27 -10.60 -8.00 4.14
N PHE A 28 -9.86 -8.73 3.30
CA PHE A 28 -9.68 -8.34 1.92
C PHE A 28 -11.03 -8.19 1.21
N ASN A 29 -11.23 -7.08 0.53
CA ASN A 29 -12.54 -6.61 0.08
C ASN A 29 -13.00 -7.14 -1.29
N ASN A 30 -12.25 -8.10 -1.88
CA ASN A 30 -12.64 -8.73 -3.14
C ASN A 30 -12.96 -10.22 -2.94
N PRO A 31 -14.24 -10.62 -2.84
CA PRO A 31 -14.63 -12.01 -2.65
C PRO A 31 -14.19 -12.95 -3.78
N LEU A 32 -14.10 -12.46 -5.02
CA LEU A 32 -13.67 -13.26 -6.16
C LEU A 32 -12.19 -13.63 -6.05
N ASP A 33 -11.35 -12.70 -5.60
CA ASP A 33 -9.94 -12.98 -5.34
C ASP A 33 -9.76 -13.95 -4.18
N THR A 34 -10.47 -13.76 -3.07
CA THR A 34 -10.37 -14.65 -1.91
C THR A 34 -10.83 -16.07 -2.25
N GLU A 35 -11.90 -16.24 -3.03
CA GLU A 35 -12.35 -17.55 -3.52
C GLU A 35 -11.29 -18.20 -4.41
N ARG A 36 -10.72 -17.44 -5.35
CA ARG A 36 -9.63 -17.90 -6.23
C ARG A 36 -8.42 -18.37 -5.43
N TRP A 37 -7.98 -17.62 -4.42
CA TRP A 37 -6.84 -17.97 -3.59
C TRP A 37 -7.08 -19.24 -2.77
N LEU A 38 -8.27 -19.41 -2.22
CA LEU A 38 -8.65 -20.64 -1.52
C LEU A 38 -8.61 -21.86 -2.46
N LYS A 39 -9.08 -21.72 -3.71
CA LYS A 39 -8.98 -22.76 -4.75
C LYS A 39 -7.54 -23.08 -5.12
N MET A 40 -6.64 -22.10 -5.10
CA MET A 40 -5.21 -22.27 -5.34
C MET A 40 -4.49 -22.99 -4.18
N GLY A 41 -5.13 -23.13 -3.02
CA GLY A 41 -4.59 -23.85 -1.87
C GLY A 41 -4.12 -22.97 -0.70
N TYR A 42 -4.25 -21.66 -0.77
CA TYR A 42 -3.97 -20.80 0.37
C TYR A 42 -4.91 -21.12 1.54
N ARG A 43 -4.39 -21.12 2.77
CA ARG A 43 -5.11 -21.47 4.00
C ARG A 43 -4.90 -20.43 5.13
N CYS A 44 -4.66 -19.18 4.75
CA CYS A 44 -4.49 -18.09 5.70
C CYS A 44 -5.69 -17.14 5.68
N ASN A 45 -5.79 -16.29 6.70
CA ASN A 45 -6.72 -15.18 6.70
C ASN A 45 -6.16 -14.08 5.80
N PHE A 46 -6.95 -13.64 4.84
CA PHE A 46 -6.62 -12.52 3.96
C PHE A 46 -7.10 -11.23 4.62
N VAL A 47 -6.32 -10.75 5.57
CA VAL A 47 -6.63 -9.54 6.35
C VAL A 47 -5.47 -8.55 6.25
N GLY A 48 -5.79 -7.28 6.42
CA GLY A 48 -4.84 -6.20 6.59
C GLY A 48 -5.27 -5.34 7.76
N ALA A 49 -4.36 -4.63 8.38
CA ALA A 49 -4.71 -3.70 9.44
C ALA A 49 -4.49 -2.27 8.97
N MET A 50 -5.55 -1.49 8.94
CA MET A 50 -5.57 -0.09 8.49
C MET A 50 -6.12 0.84 9.57
N CYS A 51 -5.86 2.12 9.42
CA CYS A 51 -6.32 3.15 10.35
C CYS A 51 -7.42 4.00 9.73
N ASP A 52 -8.37 4.44 10.56
CA ASP A 52 -9.31 5.49 10.16
C ASP A 52 -8.62 6.86 10.22
N MET A 53 -8.15 7.33 9.06
CA MET A 53 -7.42 8.58 8.90
C MET A 53 -8.24 9.83 9.29
N ARG A 54 -9.56 9.71 9.44
CA ARG A 54 -10.44 10.79 9.91
C ARG A 54 -10.35 10.97 11.41
N LYS A 55 -9.96 9.91 12.15
CA LYS A 55 -9.87 9.93 13.62
C LYS A 55 -8.51 10.38 14.11
N LEU A 56 -7.45 9.80 13.55
CA LEU A 56 -6.09 10.07 13.98
C LEU A 56 -5.12 9.94 12.82
N GLN A 57 -4.26 10.94 12.68
CA GLN A 57 -3.17 10.94 11.71
C GLN A 57 -1.89 11.34 12.41
N PRO A 58 -0.72 10.83 11.95
CA PRO A 58 0.54 11.41 12.38
C PRO A 58 0.63 12.90 12.07
N SER A 59 1.26 13.66 12.94
CA SER A 59 1.38 15.11 12.84
C SER A 59 2.02 15.58 11.52
N TRP A 60 2.85 14.75 10.94
CA TRP A 60 3.59 14.99 9.70
C TRP A 60 2.91 14.43 8.45
N ASN A 61 1.73 13.79 8.55
CA ASN A 61 1.05 13.17 7.39
C ASN A 61 0.85 14.13 6.20
N TYR A 62 0.55 15.41 6.49
CA TYR A 62 0.36 16.44 5.45
C TYR A 62 1.59 16.64 4.56
N LYS A 63 2.80 16.35 5.05
CA LYS A 63 4.03 16.46 4.25
C LYS A 63 4.06 15.44 3.11
N PHE A 64 3.52 14.24 3.33
CA PHE A 64 3.37 13.27 2.25
C PHE A 64 2.31 13.72 1.24
N VAL A 65 1.17 14.24 1.71
CA VAL A 65 0.14 14.78 0.81
C VAL A 65 0.73 15.88 -0.07
N ASN A 66 1.43 16.85 0.52
CA ASN A 66 2.08 17.93 -0.21
C ASN A 66 3.12 17.40 -1.21
N HIS A 67 3.97 16.47 -0.79
CA HIS A 67 5.00 15.88 -1.66
C HIS A 67 4.40 15.30 -2.95
N PHE A 68 3.32 14.51 -2.85
CA PHE A 68 2.69 13.94 -4.02
C PHE A 68 1.87 14.95 -4.82
N THR A 69 1.28 15.96 -4.16
CA THR A 69 0.65 17.09 -4.84
C THR A 69 1.66 17.89 -5.67
N ASP A 70 2.84 18.13 -5.14
CA ASP A 70 3.94 18.81 -5.85
C ASP A 70 4.46 17.99 -7.05
N LEU A 71 4.33 16.65 -7.01
CA LEU A 71 4.57 15.77 -8.15
C LEU A 71 3.42 15.78 -9.19
N GLY A 72 2.40 16.59 -9.00
CA GLY A 72 1.27 16.75 -9.92
C GLY A 72 0.10 15.78 -9.67
N TRP A 73 0.12 15.05 -8.54
CA TRP A 73 -1.02 14.21 -8.17
C TRP A 73 -2.16 15.05 -7.61
N LYS A 74 -3.38 14.66 -7.93
CA LYS A 74 -4.62 15.27 -7.44
C LYS A 74 -5.31 14.33 -6.47
N ASP A 75 -6.12 14.92 -5.58
CA ASP A 75 -6.97 14.19 -4.63
C ASP A 75 -6.20 13.11 -3.85
N VAL A 76 -5.04 13.50 -3.34
CA VAL A 76 -4.10 12.60 -2.66
C VAL A 76 -4.69 12.12 -1.34
N GLY A 77 -4.96 10.81 -1.30
CA GLY A 77 -5.38 10.10 -0.09
C GLY A 77 -4.23 9.30 0.51
N THR A 78 -4.20 9.20 1.84
CA THR A 78 -3.19 8.44 2.59
C THR A 78 -3.87 7.41 3.47
N SER A 79 -3.24 6.25 3.64
CA SER A 79 -3.69 5.19 4.55
C SER A 79 -2.50 4.43 5.12
N TYR A 80 -2.38 4.41 6.44
CA TYR A 80 -1.34 3.62 7.12
C TYR A 80 -1.79 2.16 7.19
N TYR A 81 -0.86 1.27 6.88
CA TYR A 81 -1.10 -0.15 6.83
C TYR A 81 -0.06 -0.89 7.67
N ARG A 82 -0.52 -1.78 8.54
CA ARG A 82 0.30 -2.72 9.30
C ARG A 82 0.04 -4.14 8.80
N MET A 83 1.06 -4.79 8.29
CA MET A 83 1.00 -6.19 7.90
C MET A 83 1.60 -7.06 9.02
N ALA A 84 0.74 -7.78 9.73
CA ALA A 84 1.16 -8.66 10.81
C ALA A 84 1.96 -9.86 10.27
N THR A 85 2.78 -10.47 11.13
CA THR A 85 3.45 -11.74 10.85
C THR A 85 2.43 -12.82 10.49
N GLY A 86 2.71 -13.58 9.43
CA GLY A 86 1.83 -14.64 8.92
C GLY A 86 0.78 -14.14 7.92
N THR A 87 0.73 -12.86 7.61
CA THR A 87 -0.19 -12.31 6.61
C THR A 87 0.37 -12.49 5.20
N ILE A 88 -0.49 -13.00 4.31
CA ILE A 88 -0.21 -13.12 2.88
C ILE A 88 -1.40 -12.56 2.12
N LEU A 89 -1.15 -11.62 1.22
CA LEU A 89 -2.10 -11.15 0.22
C LEU A 89 -1.58 -11.57 -1.14
N PRO A 90 -2.08 -12.70 -1.70
CA PRO A 90 -1.64 -13.22 -3.00
C PRO A 90 -1.87 -12.22 -4.12
N THR A 91 -1.33 -12.49 -5.31
CA THR A 91 -1.41 -11.59 -6.46
C THR A 91 -2.85 -11.16 -6.74
N HIS A 92 -3.05 -9.85 -6.75
CA HIS A 92 -4.32 -9.18 -7.01
C HIS A 92 -4.09 -7.81 -7.64
N GLN A 93 -5.18 -7.18 -8.00
CA GLN A 93 -5.26 -5.76 -8.37
C GLN A 93 -6.13 -5.05 -7.34
N ASP A 94 -5.78 -3.82 -6.97
CA ASP A 94 -6.59 -3.02 -6.07
C ASP A 94 -7.93 -2.64 -6.70
N ILE A 95 -8.98 -2.57 -5.88
CA ILE A 95 -10.28 -2.04 -6.28
C ILE A 95 -10.42 -0.62 -5.72
N TYR A 96 -10.49 0.36 -6.61
CA TYR A 96 -10.58 1.77 -6.25
C TYR A 96 -12.01 2.33 -6.25
N LYS A 97 -13.04 1.47 -6.08
CA LYS A 97 -14.44 1.85 -6.23
C LYS A 97 -14.81 3.13 -5.48
N LYS A 98 -14.51 3.19 -4.17
CA LYS A 98 -14.81 4.36 -3.34
C LYS A 98 -14.06 5.62 -3.80
N TYR A 99 -12.80 5.45 -4.22
CA TYR A 99 -11.98 6.56 -4.72
C TYR A 99 -12.54 7.09 -6.05
N VAL A 100 -12.88 6.21 -6.96
CA VAL A 100 -13.50 6.55 -8.25
C VAL A 100 -14.83 7.28 -8.07
N GLU A 101 -15.68 6.78 -7.16
CA GLU A 101 -16.98 7.42 -6.84
C GLU A 101 -16.79 8.80 -6.19
N LEU A 102 -15.84 8.95 -5.27
CA LEU A 102 -15.62 10.19 -4.52
C LEU A 102 -15.11 11.32 -5.42
N PHE A 103 -14.27 11.01 -6.41
CA PHE A 103 -13.59 12.00 -7.25
C PHE A 103 -14.07 12.00 -8.71
N ASP A 104 -15.21 11.35 -8.98
CA ASP A 104 -15.85 11.32 -10.31
C ASP A 104 -14.90 10.85 -11.44
N LEU A 105 -14.23 9.72 -11.21
CA LEU A 105 -13.23 9.16 -12.10
C LEU A 105 -13.73 7.99 -12.96
N GLN A 106 -15.04 7.82 -13.11
CA GLN A 106 -15.63 6.78 -13.97
C GLN A 106 -15.13 6.95 -15.42
N GLY A 107 -14.53 5.87 -15.95
CA GLY A 107 -13.91 5.88 -17.28
C GLY A 107 -12.54 6.57 -17.34
N LYS A 108 -12.03 7.06 -16.20
CA LYS A 108 -10.71 7.68 -16.06
C LYS A 108 -9.82 6.92 -15.07
N GLU A 109 -10.16 5.69 -14.74
CA GLU A 109 -9.44 4.87 -13.75
C GLU A 109 -7.95 4.72 -14.11
N HIS A 110 -7.63 4.77 -15.40
CA HIS A 110 -6.26 4.72 -15.92
C HIS A 110 -5.35 5.87 -15.43
N THR A 111 -5.95 6.95 -14.90
CA THR A 111 -5.20 8.07 -14.31
C THR A 111 -4.79 7.80 -12.87
N ILE A 112 -5.41 6.83 -12.19
CA ILE A 112 -5.13 6.52 -10.79
C ILE A 112 -3.72 5.94 -10.64
N ARG A 113 -3.05 6.38 -9.60
CA ARG A 113 -1.71 5.91 -9.19
C ARG A 113 -1.73 5.48 -7.74
N ARG A 114 -0.99 4.44 -7.46
CA ARG A 114 -0.70 3.95 -6.11
C ARG A 114 0.78 4.09 -5.84
N ALA A 115 1.10 4.56 -4.63
CA ALA A 115 2.44 4.47 -4.08
C ALA A 115 2.41 3.77 -2.72
N ILE A 116 3.49 3.08 -2.38
CA ILE A 116 3.73 2.59 -1.02
C ILE A 116 5.04 3.18 -0.52
N VAL A 117 4.97 3.96 0.55
CA VAL A 117 6.15 4.42 1.28
C VAL A 117 6.50 3.39 2.34
N PHE A 118 7.68 2.80 2.27
CA PHE A 118 8.18 1.95 3.34
C PHE A 118 8.69 2.81 4.50
N LEU A 119 7.99 2.75 5.62
CA LEU A 119 8.28 3.60 6.79
C LEU A 119 9.49 3.13 7.58
N GLU A 120 9.98 1.92 7.32
CA GLU A 120 11.09 1.26 7.99
C GLU A 120 12.01 0.58 6.97
N ASP A 121 13.25 0.29 7.38
CA ASP A 121 14.15 -0.57 6.63
C ASP A 121 13.57 -1.97 6.48
N TRP A 122 13.88 -2.62 5.37
CA TRP A 122 13.48 -4.00 5.11
C TRP A 122 13.89 -4.94 6.24
N GLN A 123 12.98 -5.86 6.59
CA GLN A 123 13.22 -6.93 7.55
C GLN A 123 13.08 -8.28 6.84
N SER A 124 13.88 -9.27 7.27
CA SER A 124 13.76 -10.62 6.74
C SER A 124 12.33 -11.16 6.86
N GLY A 125 11.83 -11.70 5.76
CA GLY A 125 10.45 -12.19 5.65
C GLY A 125 9.43 -11.16 5.17
N HIS A 126 9.79 -9.89 5.04
CA HIS A 126 8.95 -8.91 4.37
C HIS A 126 9.09 -9.03 2.86
N TYR A 127 7.98 -9.10 2.15
CA TYR A 127 7.95 -9.30 0.71
C TYR A 127 6.89 -8.42 0.04
N LEU A 128 7.25 -7.82 -1.06
CA LEU A 128 6.35 -7.18 -2.00
C LEU A 128 6.72 -7.68 -3.39
N GLU A 129 5.73 -7.94 -4.23
CA GLU A 129 5.93 -8.23 -5.64
C GLU A 129 5.08 -7.28 -6.47
N LEU A 130 5.66 -6.71 -7.50
CA LEU A 130 4.98 -5.85 -8.46
C LEU A 130 5.18 -6.40 -9.86
N LYS A 131 4.09 -6.69 -10.58
CA LYS A 131 4.12 -7.22 -11.95
C LYS A 131 5.04 -8.43 -12.09
N GLY A 132 5.04 -9.35 -11.10
CA GLY A 132 5.89 -10.54 -11.08
C GLY A 132 7.35 -10.29 -10.69
N GLN A 133 7.69 -9.10 -10.24
CA GLN A 133 9.05 -8.77 -9.82
C GLN A 133 9.14 -8.59 -8.30
N PRO A 134 10.02 -9.32 -7.62
CA PRO A 134 10.20 -9.19 -6.19
C PRO A 134 10.84 -7.85 -5.82
N VAL A 135 10.33 -7.27 -4.76
CA VAL A 135 10.88 -6.07 -4.11
C VAL A 135 11.25 -6.43 -2.68
N THR A 136 12.54 -6.43 -2.38
CA THR A 136 13.11 -6.74 -1.06
C THR A 136 14.33 -5.85 -0.81
N GLY A 137 14.85 -5.85 0.40
CA GLY A 137 16.08 -5.13 0.73
C GLY A 137 15.96 -3.61 0.70
N TRP A 138 14.74 -3.07 0.72
CA TRP A 138 14.52 -1.63 0.69
C TRP A 138 15.06 -0.91 1.93
N LYS A 139 15.32 0.34 1.77
CA LYS A 139 15.58 1.28 2.85
C LYS A 139 14.34 2.09 3.18
N LYS A 140 14.25 2.57 4.41
CA LYS A 140 13.25 3.55 4.86
C LYS A 140 13.15 4.69 3.84
N GLY A 141 11.96 4.98 3.36
CA GLY A 141 11.69 5.99 2.33
C GLY A 141 11.67 5.49 0.88
N PHE A 142 12.09 4.25 0.62
CA PHE A 142 11.89 3.65 -0.70
C PHE A 142 10.40 3.61 -1.04
N THR A 143 10.03 4.11 -2.22
CA THR A 143 8.64 4.34 -2.58
C THR A 143 8.38 3.92 -4.03
N PRO A 144 7.99 2.67 -4.26
CA PRO A 144 7.53 2.24 -5.57
C PRO A 144 6.15 2.85 -5.89
N ILE A 145 5.95 3.21 -7.15
CA ILE A 145 4.72 3.79 -7.70
C ILE A 145 4.26 2.93 -8.87
N TRP A 146 2.94 2.69 -8.98
CA TRP A 146 2.36 1.92 -10.07
C TRP A 146 0.97 2.39 -10.48
N ALA A 147 0.56 2.00 -11.68
CA ALA A 147 -0.78 2.26 -12.21
C ALA A 147 -1.85 1.42 -11.49
N TYR A 148 -3.08 1.88 -11.54
CA TYR A 148 -4.24 1.30 -10.86
C TYR A 148 -4.44 -0.21 -11.09
N ASP A 149 -4.09 -0.70 -12.27
CA ASP A 149 -4.31 -2.08 -12.71
C ASP A 149 -3.08 -3.00 -12.55
N ALA A 150 -2.03 -2.52 -11.90
CA ALA A 150 -0.82 -3.32 -11.75
C ALA A 150 -1.02 -4.50 -10.79
N PRO A 151 -0.81 -5.74 -11.23
CA PRO A 151 -0.88 -6.89 -10.34
C PRO A 151 0.27 -6.85 -9.34
N HIS A 152 -0.07 -7.13 -8.07
CA HIS A 152 0.91 -7.14 -6.99
C HIS A 152 0.52 -8.13 -5.90
N MET A 153 1.50 -8.56 -5.13
CA MET A 153 1.28 -9.35 -3.92
C MET A 153 2.15 -8.85 -2.78
N ALA A 154 1.72 -9.14 -1.56
CA ALA A 154 2.46 -8.80 -0.37
C ALA A 154 2.43 -9.94 0.63
N ALA A 155 3.53 -10.15 1.35
CA ALA A 155 3.61 -11.12 2.42
C ALA A 155 4.51 -10.62 3.56
N ASN A 156 4.18 -11.07 4.75
CA ASN A 156 5.04 -10.95 5.92
C ASN A 156 5.14 -12.31 6.60
N ILE A 157 6.21 -13.02 6.33
CA ILE A 157 6.57 -14.28 6.99
C ILE A 157 7.71 -14.07 8.00
N GLY A 158 8.05 -12.82 8.30
CA GLY A 158 9.09 -12.43 9.24
C GLY A 158 8.60 -12.39 10.68
N ALA A 159 9.50 -11.97 11.57
CA ALA A 159 9.25 -11.94 13.02
C ALA A 159 8.65 -10.62 13.53
N ARG A 160 8.51 -9.61 12.66
CA ARG A 160 8.03 -8.27 13.03
C ARG A 160 6.94 -7.79 12.07
N PRO A 161 5.96 -7.00 12.53
CA PRO A 161 5.01 -6.36 11.64
C PRO A 161 5.75 -5.44 10.65
N ARG A 162 5.16 -5.27 9.47
CA ARG A 162 5.62 -4.33 8.46
C ARG A 162 4.68 -3.14 8.41
N TYR A 163 5.24 -1.94 8.51
CA TYR A 163 4.48 -0.69 8.43
C TYR A 163 4.76 0.02 7.11
N THR A 164 3.70 0.40 6.43
CA THR A 164 3.75 1.15 5.18
C THR A 164 2.71 2.25 5.17
N LEU A 165 2.97 3.31 4.41
CA LEU A 165 1.98 4.31 4.07
C LEU A 165 1.57 4.09 2.61
N GLN A 166 0.30 3.79 2.40
CA GLN A 166 -0.31 3.71 1.08
C GLN A 166 -0.80 5.10 0.66
N ILE A 167 -0.46 5.49 -0.55
CA ILE A 167 -0.87 6.76 -1.13
C ILE A 167 -1.61 6.48 -2.42
N THR A 168 -2.77 7.09 -2.58
CA THR A 168 -3.57 7.04 -3.79
C THR A 168 -3.81 8.44 -4.28
N GLY A 169 -3.66 8.66 -5.56
CA GLY A 169 -3.98 9.91 -6.24
C GLY A 169 -4.27 9.64 -7.72
N HIS A 170 -4.55 10.68 -8.47
CA HIS A 170 -4.68 10.59 -9.93
C HIS A 170 -3.91 11.72 -10.62
N VAL A 171 -3.54 11.51 -11.87
CA VAL A 171 -2.77 12.47 -12.70
C VAL A 171 -3.58 12.96 -13.89
#